data_e9ee3ad390c27802df41e7adbc8dad33
#
_entry.id   e9ee3ad390c27802df41e7adbc8dad33
#
_cell.length_a   1.000
_cell.length_b   1.000
_cell.length_c   1.000
_cell.angle_alpha   90.00
_cell.angle_beta   90.00
_cell.angle_gamma   90.00
#
_symmetry.space_group_name_H-M   'P 1'
#
loop_
_entity.id
_entity.type
_entity.pdbx_description
1 polymer ?
#
loop_
_entity_poly.entity_id
_entity_poly.type
_entity_poly.pdbx_seq_one_letter_code
_entity_poly.pdbx_strand_id
1 'polypeptide(L)'
;KWRPNCASLIITDTHQRWMQVLSPEIRKWCKGWSYNGSLHTWTDPTTNHVIWCKSYFRPNTQQAHKNPLEGLNISGACFIDECQTFGTPEVAHKALGRLRSGTDPLLIMVGLPIVSDMWMKLVEDADGHIIHATSYANQQNLSKSWFEAAKKTLPPDEYEAMIMNRPKPPKGLIYSEFDELKNVIEN
;
A
#
# COMPACT_ATOMS: atom_id res chain seq x y z
N LYS A 1 15.57 11.45 8.27
CA LYS A 1 16.95 10.91 8.28
C LYS A 1 16.86 9.42 8.45
N TRP A 2 17.47 8.61 7.57
CA TRP A 2 17.46 7.17 7.64
C TRP A 2 18.21 6.68 8.88
N ARG A 3 17.66 5.65 9.53
CA ARG A 3 18.32 5.05 10.71
C ARG A 3 19.49 4.19 10.27
N PRO A 4 20.68 4.31 10.88
CA PRO A 4 21.84 3.50 10.54
C PRO A 4 21.59 2.01 10.80
N ASN A 5 22.14 1.15 9.93
CA ASN A 5 22.09 -0.31 10.05
C ASN A 5 20.66 -0.87 10.19
N CYS A 6 19.67 -0.20 9.64
CA CYS A 6 18.28 -0.65 9.65
C CYS A 6 17.88 -1.26 8.31
N ALA A 7 16.87 -2.12 8.36
CA ALA A 7 16.23 -2.69 7.19
C ALA A 7 14.78 -2.23 7.10
N SER A 8 14.38 -1.71 5.95
CA SER A 8 12.98 -1.41 5.61
C SER A 8 12.50 -2.32 4.50
N LEU A 9 11.19 -2.41 4.32
CA LEU A 9 10.57 -3.28 3.33
C LEU A 9 9.52 -2.50 2.54
N ILE A 10 9.54 -2.65 1.23
CA ILE A 10 8.48 -2.18 0.35
C ILE A 10 7.85 -3.39 -0.31
N ILE A 11 6.53 -3.47 -0.26
CA ILE A 11 5.74 -4.55 -0.85
C ILE A 11 4.86 -3.98 -1.94
N THR A 12 4.88 -4.61 -3.11
CA THR A 12 3.99 -4.34 -4.23
C THR A 12 3.23 -5.59 -4.63
N ASP A 13 2.15 -5.44 -5.37
CA ASP A 13 1.40 -6.57 -5.94
C ASP A 13 2.25 -7.35 -6.96
N THR A 14 2.97 -6.66 -7.85
CA THR A 14 3.75 -7.26 -8.92
C THR A 14 5.18 -6.72 -8.98
N HIS A 15 6.09 -7.55 -9.51
CA HIS A 15 7.47 -7.13 -9.77
C HIS A 15 7.54 -6.04 -10.85
N GLN A 16 6.63 -6.07 -11.83
CA GLN A 16 6.56 -5.06 -12.87
C GLN A 16 6.27 -3.68 -12.29
N ARG A 17 5.33 -3.59 -11.35
CA ARG A 17 5.01 -2.33 -10.64
C ARG A 17 6.22 -1.81 -9.88
N TRP A 18 6.93 -2.69 -9.19
CA TRP A 18 8.18 -2.33 -8.55
C TRP A 18 9.16 -1.68 -9.53
N MET A 19 9.45 -2.35 -10.65
CA MET A 19 10.45 -1.90 -11.61
C MET A 19 10.05 -0.62 -12.37
N GLN A 20 8.79 -0.46 -12.72
CA GLN A 20 8.31 0.62 -13.56
C GLN A 20 7.87 1.86 -12.79
N VAL A 21 7.40 1.71 -11.56
CA VAL A 21 6.83 2.80 -10.78
C VAL A 21 7.74 3.17 -9.61
N LEU A 22 7.99 2.25 -8.69
CA LEU A 22 8.65 2.59 -7.43
C LEU A 22 10.17 2.72 -7.55
N SER A 23 10.83 1.85 -8.29
CA SER A 23 12.29 1.88 -8.41
C SER A 23 12.82 3.17 -9.04
N PRO A 24 12.20 3.75 -10.10
CA PRO A 24 12.58 5.05 -10.61
C PRO A 24 12.43 6.19 -9.59
N GLU A 25 11.36 6.17 -8.80
CA GLU A 25 11.14 7.18 -7.77
C GLU A 25 12.16 7.05 -6.63
N ILE A 26 12.46 5.84 -6.17
CA ILE A 26 13.51 5.64 -5.16
C ILE A 26 14.86 6.16 -5.68
N ARG A 27 15.21 5.87 -6.93
CA ARG A 27 16.46 6.38 -7.55
C ARG A 27 16.52 7.91 -7.55
N LYS A 28 15.38 8.55 -7.79
CA LYS A 28 15.29 10.02 -7.81
C LYS A 28 15.51 10.63 -6.42
N TRP A 29 14.95 10.01 -5.38
CA TRP A 29 14.99 10.53 -4.01
C TRP A 29 16.19 10.05 -3.21
N CYS A 30 16.64 8.81 -3.44
CA CYS A 30 17.78 8.20 -2.77
C CYS A 30 19.04 8.31 -3.63
N LYS A 31 19.46 9.54 -3.92
CA LYS A 31 20.67 9.80 -4.71
C LYS A 31 21.90 9.23 -4.02
N GLY A 32 22.72 8.51 -4.79
CA GLY A 32 23.94 7.88 -4.26
C GLY A 32 23.74 6.51 -3.62
N TRP A 33 22.50 6.03 -3.50
CA TRP A 33 22.25 4.67 -3.03
C TRP A 33 22.59 3.65 -4.11
N SER A 34 23.10 2.49 -3.69
CA SER A 34 23.40 1.36 -4.57
C SER A 34 22.18 0.45 -4.72
N TYR A 35 21.93 -0.05 -5.93
CA TYR A 35 20.88 -1.02 -6.22
C TYR A 35 21.47 -2.38 -6.55
N ASN A 36 21.02 -3.41 -5.85
CA ASN A 36 21.31 -4.81 -6.16
C ASN A 36 20.10 -5.44 -6.87
N GLY A 37 20.25 -5.71 -8.18
CA GLY A 37 19.17 -6.25 -9.00
C GLY A 37 18.82 -7.71 -8.69
N SER A 38 19.76 -8.51 -8.20
CA SER A 38 19.51 -9.91 -7.85
C SER A 38 18.73 -10.06 -6.54
N LEU A 39 18.97 -9.19 -5.58
CA LEU A 39 18.29 -9.20 -4.28
C LEU A 39 17.09 -8.26 -4.25
N HIS A 40 16.97 -7.37 -5.23
CA HIS A 40 16.00 -6.28 -5.26
C HIS A 40 16.09 -5.40 -4.01
N THR A 41 17.31 -4.90 -3.73
CA THR A 41 17.59 -4.05 -2.57
C THR A 41 18.24 -2.75 -2.97
N TRP A 42 17.88 -1.69 -2.25
CA TRP A 42 18.60 -0.42 -2.25
C TRP A 42 19.37 -0.29 -0.94
N THR A 43 20.62 0.16 -1.02
CA THR A 43 21.48 0.34 0.16
C THR A 43 22.04 1.75 0.19
N ASP A 44 21.86 2.43 1.31
CA ASP A 44 22.52 3.69 1.60
C ASP A 44 23.97 3.44 2.02
N PRO A 45 24.97 3.87 1.26
CA PRO A 45 26.38 3.64 1.60
C PRO A 45 26.82 4.40 2.85
N THR A 46 26.11 5.43 3.26
CA THR A 46 26.46 6.28 4.42
C THR A 46 25.98 5.71 5.73
N THR A 47 24.77 5.17 5.74
CA THR A 47 24.12 4.66 6.96
C THR A 47 24.00 3.14 6.99
N ASN A 48 24.35 2.48 5.89
CA ASN A 48 24.13 1.05 5.69
C ASN A 48 22.64 0.65 5.87
N HIS A 49 21.73 1.59 5.62
CA HIS A 49 20.29 1.29 5.61
C HIS A 49 19.94 0.52 4.35
N VAL A 50 19.19 -0.55 4.48
CA VAL A 50 18.76 -1.39 3.35
C VAL A 50 17.25 -1.31 3.17
N ILE A 51 16.80 -1.04 1.93
CA ILE A 51 15.39 -1.18 1.55
C ILE A 51 15.23 -2.46 0.75
N TRP A 52 14.50 -3.41 1.28
CA TRP A 52 14.07 -4.61 0.58
C TRP A 52 12.83 -4.33 -0.25
N CYS A 53 12.81 -4.84 -1.48
CA CYS A 53 11.70 -4.67 -2.39
C CYS A 53 11.16 -6.04 -2.76
N LYS A 54 9.92 -6.31 -2.41
CA LYS A 54 9.28 -7.60 -2.63
C LYS A 54 7.94 -7.44 -3.31
N SER A 55 7.67 -8.31 -4.27
CA SER A 55 6.32 -8.47 -4.81
C SER A 55 5.61 -9.61 -4.08
N TYR A 56 4.36 -9.36 -3.73
CA TYR A 56 3.52 -10.34 -3.06
C TYR A 56 2.36 -10.72 -3.99
N PHE A 57 2.71 -11.42 -5.08
CA PHE A 57 1.72 -11.96 -6.00
C PHE A 57 1.33 -13.38 -5.56
N ARG A 58 0.04 -13.67 -5.51
CA ARG A 58 -0.48 -15.04 -5.38
C ARG A 58 -0.80 -15.59 -6.78
N PRO A 59 0.08 -16.34 -7.41
CA PRO A 59 -0.34 -17.14 -8.55
C PRO A 59 -1.28 -18.25 -8.04
N ASN A 60 -2.36 -18.51 -8.78
CA ASN A 60 -3.29 -19.62 -8.54
C ASN A 60 -2.66 -21.02 -8.75
N THR A 61 -1.34 -21.13 -8.67
CA THR A 61 -0.59 -22.35 -8.96
C THR A 61 0.13 -22.88 -7.72
N GLN A 62 0.45 -24.17 -7.75
CA GLN A 62 1.10 -24.94 -6.68
C GLN A 62 2.41 -24.37 -6.11
N GLN A 63 2.96 -23.31 -6.71
CA GLN A 63 4.13 -22.57 -6.19
C GLN A 63 3.78 -21.55 -5.08
N ALA A 64 2.51 -21.46 -4.69
CA ALA A 64 2.01 -20.54 -3.66
C ALA A 64 2.57 -20.78 -2.25
N HIS A 65 3.43 -21.79 -2.05
CA HIS A 65 3.95 -22.16 -0.74
C HIS A 65 5.15 -21.31 -0.26
N LYS A 66 5.79 -20.53 -1.12
CA LYS A 66 6.90 -19.68 -0.70
C LYS A 66 6.39 -18.27 -0.40
N ASN A 67 6.30 -17.93 0.87
CA ASN A 67 6.08 -16.57 1.32
C ASN A 67 7.31 -15.71 0.94
N PRO A 68 7.19 -14.72 0.03
CA PRO A 68 8.34 -13.90 -0.38
C PRO A 68 8.94 -13.06 0.75
N LEU A 69 8.23 -12.95 1.87
CA LEU A 69 8.67 -12.23 3.07
C LEU A 69 9.35 -13.15 4.08
N GLU A 70 9.40 -14.47 3.82
CA GLU A 70 9.99 -15.42 4.75
C GLU A 70 11.49 -15.17 4.92
N GLY A 71 11.96 -15.27 6.17
CA GLY A 71 13.35 -15.02 6.51
C GLY A 71 13.74 -13.54 6.66
N LEU A 72 12.89 -12.60 6.25
CA LEU A 72 13.16 -11.17 6.45
C LEU A 72 13.01 -10.78 7.92
N ASN A 73 13.90 -9.90 8.36
CA ASN A 73 13.85 -9.25 9.66
C ASN A 73 13.96 -7.74 9.45
N ILE A 74 12.88 -7.02 9.71
CA ILE A 74 12.74 -5.60 9.39
C ILE A 74 12.81 -4.81 10.70
N SER A 75 13.75 -3.88 10.75
CA SER A 75 14.02 -3.03 11.91
C SER A 75 13.59 -1.56 11.73
N GLY A 76 13.20 -1.22 10.50
CA GLY A 76 12.69 0.09 10.13
C GLY A 76 11.18 0.06 9.88
N ALA A 77 10.78 0.52 8.69
CA ALA A 77 9.39 0.55 8.26
C ALA A 77 9.10 -0.53 7.21
N CYS A 78 7.86 -1.00 7.20
CA CYS A 78 7.28 -1.74 6.09
C CYS A 78 6.24 -0.86 5.40
N PHE A 79 6.34 -0.76 4.08
CA PHE A 79 5.45 0.01 3.23
C PHE A 79 4.73 -0.93 2.26
N ILE A 80 3.41 -0.91 2.24
CA ILE A 80 2.57 -1.66 1.29
C ILE A 80 1.94 -0.66 0.33
N ASP A 81 2.31 -0.77 -0.94
CA ASP A 81 1.79 0.10 -2.01
C ASP A 81 0.55 -0.51 -2.64
N GLU A 82 -0.48 0.33 -2.86
CA GLU A 82 -1.78 -0.06 -3.43
C GLU A 82 -2.40 -1.27 -2.70
N CYS A 83 -2.54 -1.16 -1.39
CA CYS A 83 -2.97 -2.26 -0.53
C CYS A 83 -4.28 -2.93 -0.99
N GLN A 84 -5.19 -2.18 -1.63
CA GLN A 84 -6.44 -2.71 -2.18
C GLN A 84 -6.26 -3.75 -3.29
N THR A 85 -5.09 -3.80 -3.95
CA THR A 85 -4.85 -4.77 -5.05
C THR A 85 -4.64 -6.19 -4.55
N PHE A 86 -4.34 -6.37 -3.26
CA PHE A 86 -4.07 -7.68 -2.67
C PHE A 86 -5.34 -8.49 -2.35
N GLY A 87 -6.50 -7.90 -2.44
CA GLY A 87 -7.78 -8.57 -2.19
C GLY A 87 -8.04 -9.00 -0.73
N THR A 88 -7.01 -9.25 0.05
CA THR A 88 -7.08 -9.60 1.49
C THR A 88 -5.96 -8.95 2.28
N PRO A 89 -6.13 -8.69 3.59
CA PRO A 89 -5.10 -8.10 4.45
C PRO A 89 -4.01 -9.09 4.87
N GLU A 90 -3.98 -10.31 4.33
CA GLU A 90 -2.97 -11.32 4.69
C GLU A 90 -1.53 -10.83 4.52
N VAL A 91 -1.27 -10.03 3.48
CA VAL A 91 0.05 -9.44 3.24
C VAL A 91 0.47 -8.54 4.40
N ALA A 92 -0.46 -7.76 4.97
CA ALA A 92 -0.19 -6.92 6.13
C ALA A 92 0.11 -7.75 7.37
N HIS A 93 -0.65 -8.81 7.64
CA HIS A 93 -0.36 -9.72 8.76
C HIS A 93 1.02 -10.36 8.63
N LYS A 94 1.41 -10.77 7.42
CA LYS A 94 2.75 -11.31 7.17
C LYS A 94 3.84 -10.26 7.30
N ALA A 95 3.59 -9.03 6.87
CA ALA A 95 4.50 -7.90 7.04
C ALA A 95 4.71 -7.55 8.52
N LEU A 96 3.64 -7.48 9.30
CA LEU A 96 3.69 -7.29 10.76
C LEU A 96 4.57 -8.36 11.43
N GLY A 97 4.44 -9.61 11.00
CA GLY A 97 5.30 -10.70 11.49
C GLY A 97 6.79 -10.55 11.13
N ARG A 98 7.17 -9.61 10.28
CA ARG A 98 8.58 -9.29 9.92
C ARG A 98 9.12 -8.07 10.67
N LEU A 99 8.26 -7.22 11.21
CA LEU A 99 8.62 -6.04 12.00
C LEU A 99 8.99 -6.47 13.44
N ARG A 100 10.06 -7.22 13.58
CA ARG A 100 10.46 -7.84 14.86
C ARG A 100 11.60 -7.14 15.57
N SER A 101 12.38 -6.37 14.85
CA SER A 101 13.58 -5.73 15.37
C SER A 101 13.45 -4.22 15.20
N GLY A 102 13.86 -3.49 16.20
CA GLY A 102 13.76 -2.04 16.21
C GLY A 102 12.86 -1.54 17.34
N THR A 103 13.07 -0.29 17.73
CA THR A 103 12.35 0.32 18.85
C THR A 103 10.95 0.78 18.49
N ASP A 104 10.72 1.15 17.21
CA ASP A 104 9.44 1.68 16.74
C ASP A 104 9.18 1.16 15.32
N PRO A 105 8.79 -0.10 15.15
CA PRO A 105 8.45 -0.63 13.85
C PRO A 105 7.17 0.03 13.34
N LEU A 106 7.16 0.41 12.05
CA LEU A 106 6.03 1.10 11.44
C LEU A 106 5.54 0.31 10.23
N LEU A 107 4.25 0.01 10.19
CA LEU A 107 3.56 -0.47 8.99
C LEU A 107 2.78 0.68 8.37
N ILE A 108 3.08 0.99 7.12
CA ILE A 108 2.39 2.01 6.33
C ILE A 108 1.69 1.31 5.16
N MET A 109 0.41 1.56 5.01
CA MET A 109 -0.38 1.04 3.90
C MET A 109 -0.94 2.22 3.11
N VAL A 110 -0.75 2.20 1.80
CA VAL A 110 -1.25 3.23 0.89
C VAL A 110 -2.13 2.57 -0.15
N GLY A 111 -3.24 3.21 -0.45
CA GLY A 111 -4.17 2.70 -1.45
C GLY A 111 -5.39 3.59 -1.62
N LEU A 112 -6.23 3.24 -2.59
CA LEU A 112 -7.52 3.86 -2.77
C LEU A 112 -8.53 3.29 -1.77
N PRO A 113 -9.51 4.08 -1.30
CA PRO A 113 -10.56 3.61 -0.42
C PRO A 113 -11.56 2.76 -1.22
N ILE A 114 -11.15 1.56 -1.56
CA ILE A 114 -12.08 0.54 -2.02
C ILE A 114 -12.69 -0.05 -0.77
N VAL A 115 -14.00 -0.07 -0.72
CA VAL A 115 -14.73 -0.67 0.40
C VAL A 115 -14.48 -2.16 0.42
N SER A 116 -13.36 -2.51 1.02
CA SER A 116 -13.21 -3.79 1.68
C SER A 116 -13.03 -3.42 3.14
N ASP A 117 -14.04 -3.64 3.92
CA ASP A 117 -14.06 -3.43 5.38
C ASP A 117 -12.85 -4.06 6.08
N MET A 118 -12.26 -5.07 5.45
CA MET A 118 -11.12 -5.82 5.97
C MET A 118 -9.86 -4.97 6.19
N TRP A 119 -9.55 -4.02 5.29
CA TRP A 119 -8.36 -3.16 5.46
C TRP A 119 -8.59 -2.10 6.52
N MET A 120 -9.78 -1.51 6.54
CA MET A 120 -10.17 -0.51 7.55
C MET A 120 -10.21 -1.17 8.92
N LYS A 121 -10.87 -2.32 9.04
CA LYS A 121 -10.94 -3.10 10.26
C LYS A 121 -9.56 -3.50 10.79
N LEU A 122 -8.64 -3.92 9.91
CA LEU A 122 -7.26 -4.22 10.31
C LEU A 122 -6.58 -3.02 10.99
N VAL A 123 -6.80 -1.80 10.46
CA VAL A 123 -6.20 -0.59 11.03
C VAL A 123 -6.87 -0.23 12.35
N GLU A 124 -8.18 -0.35 12.45
CA GLU A 124 -8.95 -0.12 13.68
C GLU A 124 -8.57 -1.11 14.77
N ASP A 125 -8.54 -2.40 14.45
CA ASP A 125 -8.16 -3.48 15.40
C ASP A 125 -6.70 -3.33 15.91
N ALA A 126 -5.83 -2.70 15.12
CA ALA A 126 -4.44 -2.44 15.48
C ALA A 126 -4.22 -1.07 16.18
N ASP A 127 -5.29 -0.35 16.53
CA ASP A 127 -5.24 1.03 17.04
C ASP A 127 -4.42 1.94 16.10
N GLY A 128 -4.59 1.71 14.81
CA GLY A 128 -3.86 2.39 13.75
C GLY A 128 -4.46 3.75 13.43
N HIS A 129 -3.69 4.56 12.72
CA HIS A 129 -4.10 5.89 12.29
C HIS A 129 -4.42 5.92 10.79
N ILE A 130 -5.61 6.40 10.43
CA ILE A 130 -6.05 6.52 9.03
C ILE A 130 -5.98 7.98 8.61
N ILE A 131 -5.28 8.23 7.49
CA ILE A 131 -5.18 9.54 6.86
C ILE A 131 -5.93 9.51 5.55
N HIS A 132 -7.00 10.31 5.46
CA HIS A 132 -7.73 10.52 4.21
C HIS A 132 -7.19 11.75 3.50
N ALA A 133 -6.79 11.59 2.23
CA ALA A 133 -6.30 12.69 1.40
C ALA A 133 -6.99 12.65 0.04
N THR A 134 -7.63 13.75 -0.35
CA THR A 134 -8.17 13.90 -1.70
C THR A 134 -7.05 14.25 -2.69
N SER A 135 -7.25 14.02 -3.99
CA SER A 135 -6.30 14.49 -5.01
C SER A 135 -6.09 16.01 -4.97
N TYR A 136 -7.07 16.77 -4.46
CA TYR A 136 -6.94 18.21 -4.26
C TYR A 136 -5.89 18.59 -3.22
N ALA A 137 -5.57 17.73 -2.27
CA ALA A 137 -4.46 17.95 -1.33
C ALA A 137 -3.10 18.06 -2.05
N ASN A 138 -3.01 17.49 -3.26
CA ASN A 138 -1.82 17.54 -4.12
C ASN A 138 -1.98 18.47 -5.34
N GLN A 139 -2.94 19.41 -5.30
CA GLN A 139 -3.24 20.29 -6.43
C GLN A 139 -2.05 21.15 -6.91
N GLN A 140 -1.07 21.39 -6.06
CA GLN A 140 0.15 22.11 -6.44
C GLN A 140 1.00 21.33 -7.47
N ASN A 141 0.88 20.01 -7.52
CA ASN A 141 1.62 19.13 -8.43
C ASN A 141 0.74 18.63 -9.61
N LEU A 142 -0.54 18.92 -9.60
CA LEU A 142 -1.51 18.49 -10.60
C LEU A 142 -2.10 19.72 -11.32
N SER A 143 -2.19 19.67 -12.65
CA SER A 143 -2.74 20.79 -13.42
C SER A 143 -4.26 20.91 -13.23
N LYS A 144 -4.78 22.14 -13.33
CA LYS A 144 -6.23 22.38 -13.33
C LYS A 144 -6.94 21.59 -14.44
N SER A 145 -6.33 21.53 -15.62
CA SER A 145 -6.87 20.77 -16.76
C SER A 145 -6.99 19.28 -16.47
N TRP A 146 -6.09 18.72 -15.64
CA TRP A 146 -6.19 17.33 -15.20
C TRP A 146 -7.47 17.09 -14.37
N PHE A 147 -7.76 17.96 -13.40
CA PHE A 147 -8.98 17.85 -12.59
C PHE A 147 -10.25 17.98 -13.45
N GLU A 148 -10.25 18.93 -14.40
CA GLU A 148 -11.39 19.11 -15.29
C GLU A 148 -11.58 17.90 -16.23
N ALA A 149 -10.49 17.34 -16.75
CA ALA A 149 -10.54 16.12 -17.54
C ALA A 149 -11.07 14.94 -16.70
N ALA A 150 -10.55 14.75 -15.50
CA ALA A 150 -11.02 13.70 -14.59
C ALA A 150 -12.53 13.82 -14.31
N LYS A 151 -13.01 15.04 -14.04
CA LYS A 151 -14.43 15.30 -13.79
C LYS A 151 -15.33 15.01 -15.00
N LYS A 152 -14.80 15.16 -16.22
CA LYS A 152 -15.56 14.92 -17.47
C LYS A 152 -15.53 13.46 -17.91
N THR A 153 -14.46 12.76 -17.60
CA THR A 153 -14.20 11.41 -18.16
C THR A 153 -14.49 10.28 -17.18
N LEU A 154 -14.35 10.52 -15.88
CA LEU A 154 -14.65 9.50 -14.87
C LEU A 154 -16.16 9.43 -14.61
N PRO A 155 -16.73 8.23 -14.48
CA PRO A 155 -18.04 8.04 -13.89
C PRO A 155 -18.11 8.71 -12.50
N PRO A 156 -19.27 9.25 -12.09
CA PRO A 156 -19.39 9.97 -10.82
C PRO A 156 -18.88 9.20 -9.60
N ASP A 157 -19.19 7.91 -9.53
CA ASP A 157 -18.75 7.02 -8.45
C ASP A 157 -17.23 6.78 -8.46
N GLU A 158 -16.61 6.71 -9.63
CA GLU A 158 -15.15 6.61 -9.75
C GLU A 158 -14.46 7.94 -9.40
N TYR A 159 -15.07 9.06 -9.79
CA TYR A 159 -14.58 10.38 -9.38
C TYR A 159 -14.58 10.53 -7.85
N GLU A 160 -15.67 10.14 -7.19
CA GLU A 160 -15.76 10.18 -5.73
C GLU A 160 -14.70 9.28 -5.07
N ALA A 161 -14.47 8.07 -5.60
CA ALA A 161 -13.47 7.18 -5.04
C ALA A 161 -12.03 7.64 -5.31
N MET A 162 -11.71 8.01 -6.55
CA MET A 162 -10.32 8.26 -6.95
C MET A 162 -9.85 9.69 -6.66
N ILE A 163 -10.74 10.67 -6.80
CA ILE A 163 -10.38 12.10 -6.65
C ILE A 163 -10.71 12.60 -5.26
N MET A 164 -11.91 12.25 -4.77
CA MET A 164 -12.42 12.72 -3.49
C MET A 164 -12.06 11.79 -2.32
N ASN A 165 -11.42 10.66 -2.61
CA ASN A 165 -11.04 9.66 -1.62
C ASN A 165 -12.23 9.20 -0.74
N ARG A 166 -13.40 9.01 -1.36
CA ARG A 166 -14.58 8.48 -0.70
C ARG A 166 -14.76 7.01 -1.02
N PRO A 167 -15.11 6.19 -0.04
CA PRO A 167 -15.31 4.76 -0.25
C PRO A 167 -16.33 4.49 -1.34
N LYS A 168 -16.00 3.56 -2.23
CA LYS A 168 -16.91 3.08 -3.26
C LYS A 168 -17.48 1.72 -2.87
N PRO A 169 -18.81 1.52 -2.93
CA PRO A 169 -19.39 0.20 -2.69
C PRO A 169 -18.79 -0.85 -3.64
N PRO A 170 -18.61 -2.10 -3.21
CA PRO A 170 -18.13 -3.18 -4.07
C PRO A 170 -19.03 -3.31 -5.30
N LYS A 171 -18.41 -3.48 -6.49
CA LYS A 171 -19.15 -3.80 -7.71
C LYS A 171 -19.85 -5.16 -7.52
N GLY A 172 -21.14 -5.22 -7.83
CA GLY A 172 -21.92 -6.48 -7.78
C GLY A 172 -22.73 -6.69 -6.51
N LEU A 173 -22.84 -5.71 -5.63
CA LEU A 173 -23.86 -5.75 -4.59
C LEU A 173 -25.26 -5.79 -5.23
N ILE A 174 -26.02 -6.84 -4.92
CA ILE A 174 -27.43 -6.98 -5.36
C ILE A 174 -28.30 -5.88 -4.74
N TYR A 175 -27.92 -5.42 -3.52
CA TYR A 175 -28.54 -4.33 -2.80
C TYR A 175 -27.51 -3.25 -2.54
N SER A 176 -27.39 -2.30 -3.46
CA SER A 176 -26.48 -1.14 -3.34
C SER A 176 -26.83 -0.17 -2.20
N GLU A 177 -28.07 -0.24 -1.73
CA GLU A 177 -28.65 0.60 -0.67
C GLU A 177 -28.72 -0.10 0.69
N PHE A 178 -28.10 -1.31 0.79
CA PHE A 178 -28.05 -2.02 2.07
C PHE A 178 -27.17 -1.21 3.05
N ASP A 179 -27.78 -0.84 4.15
CA ASP A 179 -27.14 -0.16 5.28
C ASP A 179 -27.34 -1.04 6.52
N GLU A 180 -26.26 -1.57 7.07
CA GLU A 180 -26.32 -2.49 8.19
C GLU A 180 -27.01 -1.88 9.40
N LEU A 181 -26.81 -0.60 9.66
CA LEU A 181 -27.46 0.13 10.76
C LEU A 181 -28.95 0.34 10.57
N LYS A 182 -29.45 0.29 9.32
CA LYS A 182 -30.86 0.51 8.99
C LYS A 182 -31.60 -0.77 8.66
N ASN A 183 -30.89 -1.75 8.13
CA ASN A 183 -31.50 -2.95 7.55
C ASN A 183 -31.30 -4.21 8.37
N VAL A 184 -30.47 -4.17 9.42
CA VAL A 184 -30.32 -5.28 10.38
C VAL A 184 -31.16 -4.97 11.61
N ILE A 185 -32.11 -5.87 11.91
CA ILE A 185 -32.88 -5.86 13.15
C ILE A 185 -32.15 -6.81 14.11
N GLU A 186 -31.56 -6.26 15.16
CA GLU A 186 -31.06 -7.08 16.28
C GLU A 186 -32.25 -7.73 16.98
N ASN A 187 -32.28 -9.06 17.04
CA ASN A 187 -33.26 -9.83 17.80
C ASN A 187 -32.77 -10.08 19.22
#